data_0afbe309d4e289241936e177a5b0f2ec
#
_entry.id   0afbe309d4e289241936e177a5b0f2ec
#
_cell.length_a   1.000
_cell.length_b   1.000
_cell.length_c   1.000
_cell.angle_alpha   90.00
_cell.angle_beta   90.00
_cell.angle_gamma   90.00
#
_symmetry.space_group_name_H-M   'P 1'
#
loop_
_entity.id
_entity.type
_entity.pdbx_description
1 polymer ?
#
loop_
_entity_poly.entity_id
_entity_poly.type
_entity_poly.pdbx_seq_one_letter_code
_entity_poly.pdbx_strand_id
1 'polypeptide(L)'
;MESEIFKKGIAKRRKVLGDEYVNKALASADELGADMQKLVTEYAWGEVWNKENLSDRDRSLVNLGMIAALNRSHEFKLHVRGAINNGLTRLQIRDVVLQITISVSYTHLTLPTTKNV
;
A
#
# COMPACT_ATOMS: atom_id res chain seq x y z
N MET A 1 25.96 3.01 -7.04
CA MET A 1 26.01 1.80 -6.18
C MET A 1 24.82 1.78 -5.23
N GLU A 2 24.21 0.65 -5.07
CA GLU A 2 23.04 0.52 -4.22
C GLU A 2 23.45 0.41 -2.76
N SER A 3 22.77 1.18 -1.90
CA SER A 3 22.98 1.12 -0.47
C SER A 3 22.38 -0.16 0.12
N GLU A 4 22.76 -0.49 1.36
CA GLU A 4 22.18 -1.64 2.06
C GLU A 4 20.69 -1.43 2.29
N ILE A 5 20.27 -0.20 2.60
CA ILE A 5 18.85 0.08 2.80
C ILE A 5 18.06 -0.06 1.47
N PHE A 6 18.68 0.28 0.34
CA PHE A 6 18.07 0.05 -0.95
C PHE A 6 17.86 -1.44 -1.20
N LYS A 7 18.87 -2.25 -0.91
CA LYS A 7 18.78 -3.72 -1.11
C LYS A 7 17.66 -4.32 -0.26
N LYS A 8 17.57 -3.90 1.00
CA LYS A 8 16.49 -4.34 1.88
C LYS A 8 15.13 -3.88 1.36
N GLY A 9 15.07 -2.66 0.89
CA GLY A 9 13.84 -2.09 0.37
C GLY A 9 13.35 -2.78 -0.89
N ILE A 10 14.28 -3.05 -1.83
CA ILE A 10 13.91 -3.74 -3.06
C ILE A 10 13.43 -5.16 -2.79
N ALA A 11 14.07 -5.85 -1.84
CA ALA A 11 13.65 -7.20 -1.47
C ALA A 11 12.23 -7.19 -0.87
N LYS A 12 11.95 -6.26 0.04
CA LYS A 12 10.63 -6.13 0.64
C LYS A 12 9.59 -5.75 -0.41
N ARG A 13 9.89 -4.77 -1.24
CA ARG A 13 9.00 -4.30 -2.30
C ARG A 13 8.62 -5.42 -3.24
N ARG A 14 9.60 -6.25 -3.64
CA ARG A 14 9.35 -7.41 -4.51
C ARG A 14 8.49 -8.46 -3.83
N LYS A 15 8.74 -8.71 -2.56
CA LYS A 15 7.94 -9.67 -1.78
C LYS A 15 6.47 -9.26 -1.75
N VAL A 16 6.20 -7.98 -1.53
CA VAL A 16 4.84 -7.48 -1.38
C VAL A 16 4.15 -7.26 -2.72
N LEU A 17 4.80 -6.56 -3.65
CA LEU A 17 4.18 -6.14 -4.90
C LEU A 17 4.46 -7.07 -6.08
N GLY A 18 5.42 -7.96 -5.94
CA GLY A 18 5.80 -8.89 -7.01
C GLY A 18 6.89 -8.35 -7.92
N ASP A 19 7.68 -9.26 -8.48
CA ASP A 19 8.82 -8.89 -9.32
C ASP A 19 8.41 -8.16 -10.59
N GLU A 20 7.32 -8.60 -11.20
CA GLU A 20 6.86 -8.02 -12.47
C GLU A 20 6.55 -6.53 -12.32
N TYR A 21 5.78 -6.19 -11.28
CA TYR A 21 5.44 -4.79 -11.03
C TYR A 21 6.68 -3.96 -10.73
N VAL A 22 7.57 -4.47 -9.87
CA VAL A 22 8.76 -3.74 -9.46
C VAL A 22 9.70 -3.53 -10.65
N ASN A 23 9.90 -4.57 -11.45
CA ASN A 23 10.73 -4.47 -12.65
C ASN A 23 10.19 -3.41 -13.61
N LYS A 24 8.88 -3.41 -13.81
CA LYS A 24 8.23 -2.44 -14.69
C LYS A 24 8.36 -1.01 -14.15
N ALA A 25 8.16 -0.83 -12.85
CA ALA A 25 8.27 0.48 -12.22
C ALA A 25 9.68 1.04 -12.35
N LEU A 26 10.70 0.21 -12.11
CA LEU A 26 12.09 0.63 -12.20
C LEU A 26 12.50 0.89 -13.64
N ALA A 27 12.07 0.04 -14.58
CA ALA A 27 12.44 0.17 -15.99
C ALA A 27 11.78 1.36 -16.67
N SER A 28 10.59 1.75 -16.24
CA SER A 28 9.84 2.84 -16.85
C SER A 28 10.18 4.20 -16.27
N ALA A 29 10.99 4.26 -15.22
CA ALA A 29 11.38 5.53 -14.61
C ALA A 29 12.39 6.23 -15.49
N ASP A 30 12.08 7.47 -15.88
CA ASP A 30 13.02 8.31 -16.59
C ASP A 30 13.95 9.01 -15.58
N GLU A 31 14.75 9.94 -16.05
CA GLU A 31 15.68 10.64 -15.17
C GLU A 31 14.99 11.47 -14.09
N LEU A 32 13.74 11.90 -14.32
CA LEU A 32 12.97 12.61 -13.30
C LEU A 32 12.43 11.64 -12.26
N GLY A 33 12.06 10.45 -12.69
CA GLY A 33 11.46 9.45 -11.81
C GLY A 33 12.46 8.58 -11.08
N ALA A 34 13.69 8.48 -11.57
CA ALA A 34 14.69 7.57 -11.01
C ALA A 34 15.00 7.87 -9.54
N ASP A 35 15.19 9.14 -9.21
CA ASP A 35 15.46 9.54 -7.82
C ASP A 35 14.27 9.28 -6.92
N MET A 36 13.05 9.45 -7.43
CA MET A 36 11.85 9.14 -6.67
C MET A 36 11.75 7.64 -6.40
N GLN A 37 12.05 6.82 -7.41
CA GLN A 37 12.06 5.37 -7.22
C GLN A 37 13.10 4.94 -6.18
N LYS A 38 14.25 5.55 -6.21
CA LYS A 38 15.29 5.30 -5.21
C LYS A 38 14.82 5.69 -3.81
N LEU A 39 14.26 6.88 -3.67
CA LEU A 39 13.76 7.38 -2.38
C LEU A 39 12.66 6.48 -1.83
N VAL A 40 11.69 6.13 -2.66
CA VAL A 40 10.58 5.26 -2.25
C VAL A 40 11.10 3.88 -1.85
N THR A 41 12.04 3.33 -2.61
CA THR A 41 12.61 2.02 -2.31
C THR A 41 13.38 2.04 -0.98
N GLU A 42 14.18 3.07 -0.77
CA GLU A 42 14.99 3.17 0.46
C GLU A 42 14.14 3.55 1.67
N TYR A 43 13.32 4.56 1.55
CA TYR A 43 12.60 5.11 2.68
C TYR A 43 11.34 4.31 3.02
N ALA A 44 10.44 4.15 2.05
CA ALA A 44 9.20 3.45 2.33
C ALA A 44 9.44 1.96 2.53
N TRP A 45 10.10 1.31 1.59
CA TRP A 45 10.26 -0.14 1.60
C TRP A 45 11.44 -0.60 2.44
N GLY A 46 12.53 0.15 2.45
CA GLY A 46 13.71 -0.18 3.22
C GLY A 46 13.57 0.16 4.69
N GLU A 47 13.10 1.36 4.99
CA GLU A 47 13.01 1.84 6.36
C GLU A 47 11.67 1.49 7.01
N VAL A 48 10.56 1.95 6.45
CA VAL A 48 9.26 1.87 7.11
C VAL A 48 8.70 0.45 7.09
N TRP A 49 8.69 -0.21 5.92
CA TRP A 49 8.13 -1.55 5.79
C TRP A 49 8.93 -2.62 6.53
N ASN A 50 10.14 -2.31 6.92
CA ASN A 50 10.99 -3.23 7.69
C ASN A 50 10.98 -2.97 9.20
N LYS A 51 10.20 -2.01 9.68
CA LYS A 51 9.99 -1.84 11.11
C LYS A 51 9.30 -3.07 11.68
N GLU A 52 9.73 -3.49 12.87
CA GLU A 52 9.40 -4.83 13.38
C GLU A 52 8.04 -4.95 14.05
N ASN A 53 7.46 -3.86 14.51
CA ASN A 53 6.27 -3.94 15.37
C ASN A 53 4.98 -4.23 14.63
N LEU A 54 4.95 -4.05 13.30
CA LEU A 54 3.82 -4.44 12.48
C LEU A 54 4.30 -5.45 11.44
N SER A 55 3.54 -6.52 11.29
CA SER A 55 3.81 -7.49 10.24
C SER A 55 3.50 -6.91 8.86
N ASP A 56 4.00 -7.53 7.81
CA ASP A 56 3.65 -7.15 6.45
C ASP A 56 2.14 -7.24 6.22
N ARG A 57 1.51 -8.25 6.80
CA ARG A 57 0.07 -8.46 6.74
C ARG A 57 -0.69 -7.28 7.36
N ASP A 58 -0.26 -6.84 8.54
CA ASP A 58 -0.90 -5.71 9.22
C ASP A 58 -0.72 -4.42 8.42
N ARG A 59 0.44 -4.23 7.82
CA ARG A 59 0.70 -3.06 6.97
C ARG A 59 -0.21 -3.04 5.75
N SER A 60 -0.47 -4.21 5.16
CA SER A 60 -1.43 -4.31 4.07
C SER A 60 -2.84 -3.91 4.49
N LEU A 61 -3.28 -4.31 5.68
CA LEU A 61 -4.59 -3.91 6.20
C LEU A 61 -4.68 -2.39 6.35
N VAL A 62 -3.67 -1.78 6.93
CA VAL A 62 -3.61 -0.32 7.11
C VAL A 62 -3.63 0.38 5.76
N ASN A 63 -2.84 -0.09 4.81
CA ASN A 63 -2.76 0.52 3.49
C ASN A 63 -4.08 0.44 2.72
N LEU A 64 -4.76 -0.69 2.77
CA LEU A 64 -6.05 -0.82 2.10
C LEU A 64 -7.04 0.22 2.64
N GLY A 65 -7.07 0.42 3.95
CA GLY A 65 -7.94 1.42 4.55
C GLY A 65 -7.60 2.85 4.14
N MET A 66 -6.32 3.20 4.21
CA MET A 66 -5.86 4.54 3.86
C MET A 66 -6.11 4.86 2.38
N ILE A 67 -5.74 3.94 1.50
CA ILE A 67 -5.81 4.17 0.06
C ILE A 67 -7.27 4.25 -0.40
N ALA A 68 -8.12 3.41 0.16
CA ALA A 68 -9.55 3.47 -0.14
C ALA A 68 -10.17 4.79 0.31
N ALA A 69 -9.81 5.25 1.50
CA ALA A 69 -10.31 6.52 2.01
C ALA A 69 -9.87 7.71 1.16
N LEU A 70 -8.69 7.63 0.57
CA LEU A 70 -8.17 8.64 -0.34
C LEU A 70 -8.69 8.49 -1.77
N ASN A 71 -9.46 7.43 -2.05
CA ASN A 71 -10.03 7.15 -3.36
C ASN A 71 -8.98 7.02 -4.47
N ARG A 72 -7.91 6.26 -4.18
CA ARG A 72 -6.81 6.01 -5.11
C ARG A 72 -6.94 4.60 -5.70
N SER A 73 -7.77 4.47 -6.73
CA SER A 73 -8.15 3.16 -7.26
C SER A 73 -6.98 2.35 -7.82
N HIS A 74 -6.03 2.99 -8.48
CA HIS A 74 -4.86 2.29 -9.03
C HIS A 74 -4.01 1.68 -7.91
N GLU A 75 -3.69 2.48 -6.93
CA GLU A 75 -2.91 2.03 -5.78
C GLU A 75 -3.68 1.00 -4.96
N PHE A 76 -5.01 1.12 -4.90
CA PHE A 76 -5.83 0.15 -4.18
C PHE A 76 -5.71 -1.24 -4.82
N LYS A 77 -5.83 -1.33 -6.14
CA LYS A 77 -5.67 -2.62 -6.84
C LYS A 77 -4.30 -3.22 -6.60
N LEU A 78 -3.27 -2.39 -6.65
CA LEU A 78 -1.90 -2.83 -6.41
C LEU A 78 -1.75 -3.40 -5.00
N HIS A 79 -2.30 -2.70 -4.01
CA HIS A 79 -2.18 -3.13 -2.62
C HIS A 79 -3.14 -4.27 -2.23
N VAL A 80 -4.21 -4.49 -2.99
CA VAL A 80 -4.99 -5.74 -2.87
C VAL A 80 -4.11 -6.93 -3.23
N ARG A 81 -3.37 -6.84 -4.34
CA ARG A 81 -2.42 -7.88 -4.72
C ARG A 81 -1.34 -8.06 -3.65
N GLY A 82 -0.82 -6.96 -3.15
CA GLY A 82 0.16 -7.00 -2.07
C GLY A 82 -0.39 -7.66 -0.81
N ALA A 83 -1.65 -7.39 -0.48
CA ALA A 83 -2.30 -8.01 0.67
C ALA A 83 -2.40 -9.53 0.52
N ILE A 84 -2.74 -10.00 -0.67
CA ILE A 84 -2.76 -11.44 -0.96
C ILE A 84 -1.36 -12.02 -0.81
N ASN A 85 -0.35 -11.35 -1.35
CA ASN A 85 1.04 -11.79 -1.22
C ASN A 85 1.47 -11.86 0.25
N ASN A 86 0.93 -11.00 1.09
CA ASN A 86 1.23 -10.95 2.51
C ASN A 86 0.34 -11.87 3.36
N GLY A 87 -0.48 -12.69 2.72
CA GLY A 87 -1.21 -13.75 3.41
C GLY A 87 -2.67 -13.48 3.71
N LEU A 88 -3.24 -12.36 3.26
CA LEU A 88 -4.66 -12.16 3.40
C LEU A 88 -5.41 -13.05 2.42
N THR A 89 -6.50 -13.65 2.90
CA THR A 89 -7.39 -14.43 2.04
C THR A 89 -8.36 -13.51 1.31
N ARG A 90 -9.00 -14.03 0.27
CA ARG A 90 -10.03 -13.29 -0.46
C ARG A 90 -11.18 -12.88 0.45
N LEU A 91 -11.58 -13.78 1.37
CA LEU A 91 -12.66 -13.48 2.29
C LEU A 91 -12.27 -12.41 3.31
N GLN A 92 -11.02 -12.40 3.75
CA GLN A 92 -10.53 -11.35 4.62
C GLN A 92 -10.51 -10.00 3.89
N ILE A 93 -10.11 -9.98 2.63
CA ILE A 93 -10.13 -8.76 1.83
C ILE A 93 -11.57 -8.27 1.64
N ARG A 94 -12.51 -9.20 1.40
CA ARG A 94 -13.93 -8.84 1.35
C ARG A 94 -14.36 -8.13 2.64
N ASP A 95 -14.00 -8.69 3.78
CA ASP A 95 -14.38 -8.12 5.06
C ASP A 95 -13.72 -6.76 5.30
N VAL A 96 -12.48 -6.59 4.83
CA VAL A 96 -11.81 -5.28 4.88
C VAL A 96 -12.57 -4.26 4.04
N VAL A 97 -12.97 -4.63 2.83
CA VAL A 97 -13.73 -3.74 1.93
C VAL A 97 -15.07 -3.37 2.56
N LEU A 98 -15.76 -4.33 3.17
CA LEU A 98 -17.01 -4.07 3.86
C LEU A 98 -16.80 -3.08 5.01
N GLN A 99 -15.74 -3.28 5.79
CA GLN A 99 -15.42 -2.38 6.89
C GLN A 99 -15.13 -0.97 6.40
N ILE A 100 -14.36 -0.84 5.33
CA ILE A 100 -14.06 0.46 4.72
C ILE A 100 -15.34 1.14 4.25
N THR A 101 -16.19 0.40 3.55
CA THR A 101 -17.43 0.91 3.00
C THR A 101 -18.33 1.49 4.10
N ILE A 102 -18.52 0.73 5.17
CA ILE A 102 -19.34 1.17 6.30
C ILE A 102 -18.73 2.38 6.98
N SER A 103 -17.43 2.34 7.26
CA SER A 103 -16.77 3.41 8.01
C SER A 103 -16.71 4.71 7.22
N VAL A 104 -16.35 4.64 5.94
CA VAL A 104 -16.23 5.82 5.09
C VAL A 104 -17.61 6.38 4.77
N SER A 105 -18.54 5.54 4.36
CA SER A 105 -19.91 5.99 4.03
C SER A 105 -20.62 6.56 5.24
N TYR A 106 -20.49 5.91 6.39
CA TYR A 106 -21.09 6.39 7.62
C TYR A 106 -20.53 7.76 7.99
N THR A 107 -19.23 7.93 7.89
CA THR A 107 -18.58 9.21 8.19
C THR A 107 -19.10 10.32 7.27
N HIS A 108 -19.21 10.03 5.98
CA HIS A 108 -19.71 11.00 5.01
C HIS A 108 -21.19 11.34 5.22
N LEU A 109 -22.00 10.33 5.53
CA LEU A 109 -23.41 10.54 5.76
C LEU A 109 -23.68 11.28 7.09
N THR A 110 -22.91 10.94 8.12
CA THR A 110 -23.10 11.52 9.44
C THR A 110 -22.86 13.02 9.45
N LEU A 111 -21.80 13.48 8.81
CA LEU A 111 -21.49 14.90 8.79
C LEU A 111 -22.57 15.76 8.13
N PRO A 112 -23.02 15.44 6.90
CA PRO A 112 -24.10 16.20 6.28
C PRO A 112 -25.41 16.11 7.05
N THR A 113 -25.75 14.93 7.54
CA THR A 113 -26.98 14.73 8.29
C THR A 113 -27.00 15.57 9.56
N THR A 114 -25.90 15.60 10.28
CA THR A 114 -25.77 16.39 11.49
C THR A 114 -25.94 17.87 11.20
N LYS A 115 -25.43 18.32 10.08
CA LYS A 115 -25.56 19.72 9.67
C LYS A 115 -26.98 20.10 9.24
N ASN A 116 -27.66 19.14 8.66
CA ASN A 116 -28.95 19.38 8.03
C ASN A 116 -30.13 19.23 8.97
N VAL A 117 -29.88 18.70 10.09
CA VAL A 117 -30.93 18.48 11.07
C VAL A 117 -30.96 19.62 12.09
#